data_611e661c03c3d05d2b1e2d45fc739f61
#
_entry.id   611e661c03c3d05d2b1e2d45fc739f61
#
_cell.length_a   1.000
_cell.length_b   1.000
_cell.length_c   1.000
_cell.angle_alpha   90.00
_cell.angle_beta   90.00
_cell.angle_gamma   90.00
#
_symmetry.space_group_name_H-M   'P 1'
#
loop_
_entity.id
_entity.type
_entity.pdbx_description
1 polymer ?
#
loop_
_entity_poly.entity_id
_entity_poly.type
_entity_poly.pdbx_seq_one_letter_code
_entity_poly.pdbx_strand_id
1 'polypeptide(L)'
;QIKLVDGIIVLGIRKTQASESLLGGMFSFYNAGSATNFSNHAYKMGPMHWGILERGSKTASGAYLLMPATLGSFSVCFGKLMHHPNTRNLPFAYLIADGDKMFLIPGRNITTVGLYRDIKKWPKRDLRAMENRKSIVNFDWLSPYSVGEILKGKKILENLREVTGDNVSQYLYHEYIIPASSLHKGIKYYDIALRIYMGAVLKRVLKRDPAITPPASHVGVGDWDDLSGLLLPVSEEEGIVRDVKEGTIENIEQLLDRFEEINANYRDYQWAWTYQMICDYYGISDITLEDANRIHEDYIKARRSWIAEIRKDAEKEFAMGDVEEEVFRNFVDSLDQEIEYEN
;
A
#
# COMPACT_ATOMS: atom_id res chain seq x y z
N GLN A 1 -1.56 -20.76 17.44
CA GLN A 1 -2.19 -21.53 16.36
C GLN A 1 -2.60 -20.53 15.27
N ILE A 2 -2.06 -20.66 14.06
CA ILE A 2 -2.41 -19.82 12.91
C ILE A 2 -3.43 -20.61 12.10
N LYS A 3 -4.60 -20.01 11.88
CA LYS A 3 -5.61 -20.57 10.99
C LYS A 3 -5.77 -19.63 9.81
N LEU A 4 -5.56 -20.13 8.59
CA LEU A 4 -5.93 -19.42 7.37
C LEU A 4 -7.38 -19.76 7.04
N VAL A 5 -8.24 -18.76 7.00
CA VAL A 5 -9.63 -18.88 6.54
C VAL A 5 -9.88 -17.70 5.62
N ASP A 6 -10.06 -17.93 4.33
CA ASP A 6 -10.34 -16.91 3.29
C ASP A 6 -9.33 -15.74 3.30
N GLY A 7 -8.02 -16.06 3.27
CA GLY A 7 -6.96 -15.05 3.31
C GLY A 7 -6.79 -14.33 4.66
N ILE A 8 -7.41 -14.84 5.71
CA ILE A 8 -7.42 -14.25 7.05
C ILE A 8 -6.43 -14.97 7.94
N ILE A 9 -5.47 -14.25 8.50
CA ILE A 9 -4.56 -14.75 9.53
C ILE A 9 -5.18 -14.47 10.89
N VAL A 10 -5.58 -15.53 11.60
CA VAL A 10 -5.98 -15.43 13.00
C VAL A 10 -4.74 -15.63 13.86
N LEU A 11 -4.26 -14.53 14.46
CA LEU A 11 -3.18 -14.55 15.43
C LEU A 11 -3.77 -14.70 16.82
N GLY A 12 -3.59 -15.88 17.42
CA GLY A 12 -3.82 -16.07 18.85
C GLY A 12 -2.70 -15.37 19.62
N ILE A 13 -2.98 -14.21 20.18
CA ILE A 13 -2.06 -13.55 21.10
C ILE A 13 -2.25 -14.18 22.47
N ARG A 14 -1.22 -14.85 22.98
CA ARG A 14 -1.20 -15.28 24.38
C ARG A 14 -1.18 -14.03 25.25
N LYS A 15 -2.23 -13.83 26.00
CA LYS A 15 -2.33 -12.74 26.95
C LYS A 15 -1.68 -13.09 28.27
N THR A 16 -0.96 -12.16 28.83
CA THR A 16 -0.38 -12.24 30.19
C THR A 16 -1.33 -11.81 31.29
N GLN A 17 -2.55 -11.37 30.98
CA GLN A 17 -3.59 -11.01 31.97
C GLN A 17 -5.00 -11.38 31.49
N ALA A 18 -5.65 -12.14 32.28
CA ALA A 18 -7.05 -12.45 32.61
C ALA A 18 -8.21 -12.21 31.63
N SER A 19 -8.01 -11.86 30.37
CA SER A 19 -9.08 -11.86 29.36
C SER A 19 -8.58 -12.51 28.07
N GLU A 20 -9.24 -13.56 27.66
CA GLU A 20 -9.03 -14.21 26.38
C GLU A 20 -9.53 -13.29 25.26
N SER A 21 -8.65 -12.54 24.65
CA SER A 21 -8.97 -11.76 23.45
C SER A 21 -8.40 -12.49 22.25
N LEU A 22 -9.23 -12.75 21.27
CA LEU A 22 -8.83 -13.28 19.98
C LEU A 22 -8.71 -12.10 19.01
N LEU A 23 -7.50 -11.81 18.53
CA LEU A 23 -7.27 -10.85 17.47
C LEU A 23 -7.29 -11.60 16.14
N GLY A 24 -8.33 -11.36 15.34
CA GLY A 24 -8.41 -11.80 13.96
C GLY A 24 -8.09 -10.65 13.02
N GLY A 25 -7.37 -10.92 11.94
CA GLY A 25 -7.08 -9.88 10.97
C GLY A 25 -6.30 -10.38 9.77
N MET A 26 -6.28 -9.56 8.73
CA MET A 26 -5.45 -9.76 7.56
C MET A 26 -4.25 -8.81 7.66
N PHE A 27 -3.04 -9.38 7.59
CA PHE A 27 -1.80 -8.64 7.73
C PHE A 27 -0.82 -9.02 6.63
N SER A 28 -0.16 -8.02 6.04
CA SER A 28 0.96 -8.22 5.13
C SER A 28 2.07 -7.24 5.53
N PHE A 29 3.18 -7.79 6.06
CA PHE A 29 4.33 -7.06 6.62
C PHE A 29 3.99 -5.79 7.43
N TYR A 30 2.99 -5.90 8.29
CA TYR A 30 2.61 -4.87 9.25
C TYR A 30 3.70 -4.63 10.31
N ASN A 31 3.88 -3.36 10.71
CA ASN A 31 4.82 -2.98 11.77
C ASN A 31 4.12 -2.30 12.95
N ALA A 32 4.04 -3.00 14.06
CA ALA A 32 3.55 -2.43 15.32
C ALA A 32 4.64 -1.63 16.03
N GLY A 33 4.35 -0.37 16.36
CA GLY A 33 5.15 0.41 17.31
C GLY A 33 5.07 -0.17 18.73
N SER A 34 6.04 0.14 19.55
CA SER A 34 6.07 -0.30 20.97
C SER A 34 4.82 0.16 21.70
N ALA A 35 4.24 -0.69 22.54
CA ALA A 35 3.01 -0.43 23.29
C ALA A 35 1.77 -0.15 22.44
N THR A 36 1.75 -0.59 21.17
CA THR A 36 0.51 -0.57 20.36
C THR A 36 -0.56 -1.42 21.04
N ASN A 37 -1.78 -0.88 21.14
CA ASN A 37 -2.94 -1.55 21.73
C ASN A 37 -4.07 -1.67 20.70
N PHE A 38 -4.61 -2.87 20.54
CA PHE A 38 -5.82 -3.14 19.78
C PHE A 38 -6.95 -3.44 20.77
N SER A 39 -8.02 -2.66 20.72
CA SER A 39 -9.15 -2.81 21.63
C SER A 39 -10.48 -2.70 20.89
N ASN A 40 -11.48 -3.39 21.39
CA ASN A 40 -12.84 -3.30 20.88
C ASN A 40 -13.83 -2.85 21.97
N HIS A 41 -13.36 -2.39 23.11
CA HIS A 41 -14.20 -2.25 24.30
C HIS A 41 -14.96 -3.55 24.57
N ALA A 42 -14.24 -4.61 24.94
CA ALA A 42 -14.68 -6.00 25.02
C ALA A 42 -16.07 -6.22 25.63
N TYR A 43 -16.48 -5.36 26.56
CA TYR A 43 -17.81 -5.42 27.16
C TYR A 43 -18.99 -5.08 26.23
N LYS A 44 -18.71 -4.37 25.12
CA LYS A 44 -19.72 -3.96 24.13
C LYS A 44 -19.73 -4.82 22.88
N MET A 45 -18.56 -5.33 22.47
CA MET A 45 -18.36 -6.01 21.19
C MET A 45 -18.00 -7.50 21.35
N GLY A 46 -17.94 -8.00 22.60
CA GLY A 46 -17.49 -9.36 22.90
C GLY A 46 -15.96 -9.52 22.90
N PRO A 47 -15.45 -10.73 23.08
CA PRO A 47 -14.02 -10.98 23.29
C PRO A 47 -13.21 -11.00 21.99
N MET A 48 -13.86 -10.99 20.84
CA MET A 48 -13.19 -11.07 19.54
C MET A 48 -12.89 -9.69 19.01
N HIS A 49 -11.63 -9.45 18.68
CA HIS A 49 -11.14 -8.25 18.05
C HIS A 49 -10.80 -8.59 16.59
N TRP A 50 -11.44 -7.91 15.67
CA TRP A 50 -11.26 -8.15 14.24
C TRP A 50 -10.83 -6.89 13.52
N GLY A 51 -9.84 -7.00 12.62
CA GLY A 51 -9.39 -5.88 11.80
C GLY A 51 -8.57 -6.29 10.60
N ILE A 52 -8.42 -5.37 9.67
CA ILE A 52 -7.61 -5.51 8.47
C ILE A 52 -6.52 -4.44 8.53
N LEU A 53 -5.27 -4.88 8.59
CA LEU A 53 -4.10 -4.01 8.54
C LEU A 53 -3.38 -4.33 7.24
N GLU A 54 -3.69 -3.56 6.21
CA GLU A 54 -3.19 -3.83 4.87
C GLU A 54 -1.67 -3.68 4.78
N ARG A 55 -1.12 -4.20 3.70
CA ARG A 55 0.31 -4.28 3.43
C ARG A 55 1.07 -3.00 3.80
N GLY A 56 2.18 -3.17 4.50
CA GLY A 56 3.05 -2.07 4.89
C GLY A 56 2.46 -1.07 5.87
N SER A 57 1.25 -1.29 6.39
CA SER A 57 0.66 -0.39 7.39
C SER A 57 1.43 -0.44 8.71
N LYS A 58 1.34 0.63 9.49
CA LYS A 58 2.08 0.81 10.75
C LYS A 58 1.24 1.46 11.82
N THR A 59 1.63 1.20 13.06
CA THR A 59 1.25 2.01 14.21
C THR A 59 2.48 2.61 14.86
N ALA A 60 2.39 3.89 15.23
CA ALA A 60 3.42 4.54 16.04
C ALA A 60 3.45 3.96 17.45
N SER A 61 4.53 4.22 18.20
CA SER A 61 4.64 3.81 19.60
C SER A 61 3.50 4.39 20.42
N GLY A 62 2.88 3.55 21.25
CA GLY A 62 1.75 3.93 22.10
C GLY A 62 0.43 4.14 21.34
N ALA A 63 0.36 3.84 20.05
CA ALA A 63 -0.89 3.95 19.30
C ALA A 63 -1.95 2.97 19.83
N TYR A 64 -3.19 3.45 19.85
CA TYR A 64 -4.36 2.68 20.26
C TYR A 64 -5.36 2.65 19.11
N LEU A 65 -5.74 1.46 18.64
CA LEU A 65 -6.73 1.26 17.60
C LEU A 65 -7.99 0.61 18.17
N LEU A 66 -9.12 1.25 17.92
CA LEU A 66 -10.42 0.67 18.25
C LEU A 66 -10.88 -0.26 17.12
N MET A 67 -11.04 -1.55 17.44
CA MET A 67 -11.53 -2.55 16.50
C MET A 67 -13.08 -2.59 16.44
N PRO A 68 -13.68 -2.89 15.28
CA PRO A 68 -13.02 -3.24 14.03
C PRO A 68 -12.30 -2.05 13.37
N ALA A 69 -11.15 -2.33 12.76
CA ALA A 69 -10.35 -1.32 12.05
C ALA A 69 -9.93 -1.85 10.69
N THR A 70 -9.94 -1.00 9.69
CA THR A 70 -9.34 -1.26 8.37
C THR A 70 -8.35 -0.16 8.04
N LEU A 71 -7.06 -0.47 8.04
CA LEU A 71 -6.02 0.47 7.65
C LEU A 71 -5.59 0.19 6.23
N GLY A 72 -5.71 1.20 5.37
CA GLY A 72 -5.27 1.11 3.98
C GLY A 72 -3.77 0.90 3.85
N SER A 73 -3.36 0.40 2.71
CA SER A 73 -1.97 0.04 2.42
C SER A 73 -1.00 1.18 2.76
N PHE A 74 0.11 0.82 3.43
CA PHE A 74 1.18 1.76 3.80
C PHE A 74 0.74 2.97 4.65
N SER A 75 -0.42 2.90 5.28
CA SER A 75 -0.90 3.95 6.20
C SER A 75 -0.23 3.84 7.57
N VAL A 76 -0.15 4.96 8.28
CA VAL A 76 0.46 5.04 9.60
C VAL A 76 -0.50 5.69 10.59
N CYS A 77 -0.72 5.02 11.74
CA CYS A 77 -1.58 5.52 12.80
C CYS A 77 -0.78 6.11 13.95
N PHE A 78 -1.21 7.26 14.44
CA PHE A 78 -0.61 7.98 15.56
C PHE A 78 -1.67 8.30 16.62
N GLY A 79 -1.30 8.10 17.88
CA GLY A 79 -2.14 8.45 19.00
C GLY A 79 -3.27 7.45 19.28
N LYS A 80 -4.29 7.90 20.00
CA LYS A 80 -5.37 7.07 20.49
C LYS A 80 -6.63 7.23 19.65
N LEU A 81 -6.82 6.33 18.68
CA LEU A 81 -7.97 6.33 17.79
C LEU A 81 -9.20 5.73 18.50
N MET A 82 -10.15 6.58 18.86
CA MET A 82 -11.35 6.21 19.62
C MET A 82 -12.55 5.88 18.73
N HIS A 83 -12.42 5.93 17.42
CA HIS A 83 -13.39 5.52 16.44
C HIS A 83 -12.87 4.32 15.66
N HIS A 84 -13.74 3.58 15.00
CA HIS A 84 -13.39 2.44 14.16
C HIS A 84 -12.83 2.93 12.83
N PRO A 85 -11.50 2.97 12.62
CA PRO A 85 -10.95 3.55 11.41
C PRO A 85 -11.18 2.64 10.20
N ASN A 86 -11.52 3.27 9.07
CA ASN A 86 -11.53 2.63 7.76
C ASN A 86 -10.90 3.58 6.74
N THR A 87 -9.66 3.30 6.34
CA THR A 87 -8.90 4.10 5.39
C THR A 87 -8.48 3.31 4.15
N ARG A 88 -9.16 2.18 3.85
CA ARG A 88 -8.82 1.31 2.71
C ARG A 88 -8.68 2.10 1.42
N ASN A 89 -9.66 2.92 1.08
CA ASN A 89 -9.66 3.70 -0.15
C ASN A 89 -8.82 4.98 -0.10
N LEU A 90 -8.06 5.21 0.97
CA LEU A 90 -7.13 6.33 1.12
C LEU A 90 -5.77 5.81 1.63
N PRO A 91 -5.07 4.99 0.82
CA PRO A 91 -3.82 4.37 1.20
C PRO A 91 -2.71 5.39 1.41
N PHE A 92 -1.59 4.96 2.00
CA PHE A 92 -0.44 5.82 2.30
C PHE A 92 -0.78 7.03 3.18
N ALA A 93 -1.87 6.97 3.92
CA ALA A 93 -2.31 8.06 4.76
C ALA A 93 -1.62 8.07 6.13
N TYR A 94 -1.51 9.26 6.73
CA TYR A 94 -1.35 9.39 8.17
C TYR A 94 -2.71 9.58 8.79
N LEU A 95 -3.00 8.78 9.80
CA LEU A 95 -4.18 8.87 10.63
C LEU A 95 -3.75 9.31 12.04
N ILE A 96 -4.14 10.51 12.45
CA ILE A 96 -3.64 11.16 13.65
C ILE A 96 -4.82 11.48 14.57
N ALA A 97 -4.77 10.93 15.79
CA ALA A 97 -5.71 11.31 16.84
C ALA A 97 -5.18 12.53 17.62
N ASP A 98 -6.03 13.55 17.78
CA ASP A 98 -5.79 14.71 18.61
C ASP A 98 -7.06 14.99 19.44
N GLY A 99 -7.04 14.59 20.71
CA GLY A 99 -8.21 14.53 21.56
C GLY A 99 -9.31 13.64 20.97
N ASP A 100 -10.49 14.21 20.79
CA ASP A 100 -11.65 13.51 20.20
C ASP A 100 -11.70 13.61 18.67
N LYS A 101 -10.70 14.26 18.05
CA LYS A 101 -10.65 14.46 16.60
C LYS A 101 -9.73 13.46 15.94
N MET A 102 -10.13 13.02 14.76
CA MET A 102 -9.28 12.20 13.88
C MET A 102 -8.95 12.97 12.61
N PHE A 103 -7.67 13.24 12.41
CA PHE A 103 -7.15 13.87 11.21
C PHE A 103 -6.65 12.78 10.25
N LEU A 104 -7.04 12.93 8.99
CA LEU A 104 -6.57 12.08 7.89
C LEU A 104 -5.75 12.94 6.93
N ILE A 105 -4.51 12.51 6.70
CA ILE A 105 -3.57 13.16 5.78
C ILE A 105 -3.30 12.22 4.61
N PRO A 106 -4.09 12.29 3.52
CA PRO A 106 -4.03 11.35 2.42
C PRO A 106 -2.67 11.37 1.71
N GLY A 107 -2.17 10.19 1.33
CA GLY A 107 -0.94 10.04 0.56
C GLY A 107 0.34 10.53 1.26
N ARG A 108 0.26 11.00 2.51
CA ARG A 108 1.40 11.61 3.21
C ARG A 108 2.61 10.69 3.30
N ASN A 109 2.39 9.41 3.52
CA ASN A 109 3.48 8.45 3.70
C ASN A 109 4.29 8.23 2.40
N ILE A 110 3.71 8.49 1.22
CA ILE A 110 4.44 8.39 -0.07
C ILE A 110 5.73 9.19 -0.05
N THR A 111 5.73 10.35 0.60
CA THR A 111 6.83 11.32 0.57
C THR A 111 7.64 11.37 1.86
N THR A 112 7.66 10.28 2.64
CA THR A 112 8.41 10.21 3.89
C THR A 112 9.71 9.44 3.77
N VAL A 113 10.71 9.85 4.53
CA VAL A 113 11.94 9.08 4.77
C VAL A 113 11.61 7.69 5.28
N GLY A 114 10.57 7.58 6.13
CA GLY A 114 10.11 6.33 6.70
C GLY A 114 9.75 5.30 5.64
N LEU A 115 8.87 5.65 4.69
CA LEU A 115 8.50 4.74 3.60
C LEU A 115 9.68 4.47 2.67
N TYR A 116 10.42 5.51 2.26
CA TYR A 116 11.59 5.37 1.38
C TYR A 116 12.60 4.35 1.92
N ARG A 117 12.86 4.41 3.22
CA ARG A 117 13.73 3.45 3.90
C ARG A 117 13.13 2.05 3.96
N ASP A 118 11.83 1.95 4.23
CA ASP A 118 11.16 0.67 4.43
C ASP A 118 11.04 -0.15 3.15
N ILE A 119 10.68 0.46 2.02
CA ILE A 119 10.60 -0.23 0.73
C ILE A 119 11.94 -0.86 0.30
N LYS A 120 13.06 -0.28 0.73
CA LYS A 120 14.42 -0.83 0.51
C LYS A 120 14.80 -1.91 1.53
N LYS A 121 14.23 -1.84 2.72
CA LYS A 121 14.60 -2.67 3.86
C LYS A 121 13.85 -3.99 3.91
N TRP A 122 12.55 -4.00 3.62
CA TRP A 122 11.73 -5.20 3.73
C TRP A 122 12.20 -6.37 2.89
N PRO A 123 12.50 -6.21 1.58
CA PRO A 123 13.00 -7.32 0.78
C PRO A 123 14.29 -7.94 1.34
N LYS A 124 15.16 -7.09 1.95
CA LYS A 124 16.43 -7.53 2.54
C LYS A 124 16.27 -8.26 3.87
N ARG A 125 15.11 -8.12 4.53
CA ARG A 125 14.82 -8.79 5.81
C ARG A 125 14.23 -10.18 5.66
N ASP A 126 13.79 -10.56 4.47
CA ASP A 126 13.36 -11.91 4.20
C ASP A 126 14.59 -12.79 3.94
N LEU A 127 15.11 -13.37 5.05
CA LEU A 127 16.30 -14.21 5.05
C LEU A 127 15.97 -15.72 4.84
N ARG A 128 14.73 -16.07 4.56
CA ARG A 128 14.34 -17.44 4.32
C ARG A 128 15.00 -17.95 3.03
N ALA A 129 15.60 -19.12 3.08
CA ALA A 129 16.08 -19.81 1.87
C ALA A 129 14.89 -20.09 0.93
N MET A 130 15.11 -20.02 -0.38
CA MET A 130 14.05 -20.17 -1.39
C MET A 130 13.28 -21.49 -1.22
N GLU A 131 14.01 -22.59 -0.99
CA GLU A 131 13.47 -23.94 -0.76
C GLU A 131 12.61 -24.08 0.50
N ASN A 132 12.73 -23.15 1.43
CA ASN A 132 11.99 -23.16 2.70
C ASN A 132 10.85 -22.12 2.74
N ARG A 133 10.62 -21.40 1.66
CA ARG A 133 9.57 -20.39 1.59
C ARG A 133 8.22 -21.04 1.33
N LYS A 134 7.45 -21.29 2.38
CA LYS A 134 6.06 -21.78 2.29
C LYS A 134 5.03 -20.67 2.15
N SER A 135 5.42 -19.42 2.27
CA SER A 135 4.54 -18.27 2.08
C SER A 135 5.18 -17.29 1.12
N ILE A 136 4.39 -16.84 0.16
CA ILE A 136 4.79 -15.88 -0.86
C ILE A 136 4.51 -14.48 -0.34
N VAL A 137 5.51 -13.60 -0.38
CA VAL A 137 5.35 -12.19 -0.03
C VAL A 137 5.93 -11.32 -1.14
N ASN A 138 5.07 -10.59 -1.83
CA ASN A 138 5.47 -9.58 -2.79
C ASN A 138 5.68 -8.25 -2.06
N PHE A 139 6.86 -7.65 -2.17
CA PHE A 139 7.22 -6.39 -1.50
C PHE A 139 7.05 -5.15 -2.38
N ASP A 140 6.47 -5.27 -3.57
CA ASP A 140 6.20 -4.11 -4.43
C ASP A 140 5.28 -3.13 -3.68
N TRP A 141 5.80 -1.94 -3.39
CA TRP A 141 5.01 -0.90 -2.70
C TRP A 141 3.97 -0.26 -3.61
N LEU A 142 4.29 -0.15 -4.89
CA LEU A 142 3.34 0.16 -5.96
C LEU A 142 3.07 -1.11 -6.77
N SER A 143 1.87 -1.59 -6.69
CA SER A 143 1.35 -2.80 -7.32
C SER A 143 -0.05 -2.52 -7.86
N PRO A 144 -0.64 -3.35 -8.73
CA PRO A 144 -2.02 -3.15 -9.15
C PRO A 144 -2.98 -2.98 -7.97
N TYR A 145 -2.77 -3.71 -6.87
CA TYR A 145 -3.57 -3.58 -5.65
C TYR A 145 -3.46 -2.17 -5.05
N SER A 146 -2.26 -1.75 -4.62
CA SER A 146 -2.08 -0.45 -3.95
C SER A 146 -2.34 0.74 -4.88
N VAL A 147 -2.06 0.61 -6.17
CA VAL A 147 -2.31 1.65 -7.18
C VAL A 147 -3.81 1.74 -7.51
N GLY A 148 -4.51 0.62 -7.52
CA GLY A 148 -5.98 0.60 -7.61
C GLY A 148 -6.63 1.39 -6.46
N GLU A 149 -6.15 1.21 -5.23
CA GLU A 149 -6.61 1.99 -4.07
C GLU A 149 -6.22 3.49 -4.20
N ILE A 150 -5.03 3.81 -4.73
CA ILE A 150 -4.62 5.19 -5.03
C ILE A 150 -5.57 5.85 -6.03
N LEU A 151 -5.98 5.15 -7.09
CA LEU A 151 -6.93 5.67 -8.09
C LEU A 151 -8.30 5.98 -7.43
N LYS A 152 -8.81 5.07 -6.61
CA LYS A 152 -10.05 5.28 -5.83
C LYS A 152 -9.89 6.48 -4.89
N GLY A 153 -8.77 6.55 -4.16
CA GLY A 153 -8.47 7.64 -3.23
C GLY A 153 -8.35 9.00 -3.91
N LYS A 154 -7.65 9.08 -5.03
CA LYS A 154 -7.54 10.32 -5.82
C LYS A 154 -8.92 10.84 -6.22
N LYS A 155 -9.78 9.95 -6.74
CA LYS A 155 -11.16 10.29 -7.12
C LYS A 155 -12.00 10.78 -5.94
N ILE A 156 -11.85 10.16 -4.75
CA ILE A 156 -12.52 10.61 -3.52
C ILE A 156 -12.09 12.03 -3.17
N LEU A 157 -10.79 12.34 -3.19
CA LEU A 157 -10.28 13.68 -2.85
C LEU A 157 -10.72 14.73 -3.87
N GLU A 158 -10.70 14.40 -5.16
CA GLU A 158 -11.18 15.27 -6.23
C GLU A 158 -12.68 15.57 -6.08
N ASN A 159 -13.49 14.56 -5.81
CA ASN A 159 -14.94 14.75 -5.56
C ASN A 159 -15.22 15.61 -4.31
N LEU A 160 -14.46 15.38 -3.21
CA LEU A 160 -14.61 16.21 -2.00
C LEU A 160 -14.32 17.68 -2.29
N ARG A 161 -13.27 17.95 -3.09
CA ARG A 161 -12.93 19.30 -3.51
C ARG A 161 -14.01 19.91 -4.41
N GLU A 162 -14.50 19.14 -5.38
CA GLU A 162 -15.53 19.61 -6.31
C GLU A 162 -16.85 19.96 -5.60
N VAL A 163 -17.30 19.09 -4.69
CA VAL A 163 -18.57 19.28 -3.98
C VAL A 163 -18.49 20.38 -2.93
N THR A 164 -17.37 20.48 -2.22
CA THR A 164 -17.22 21.41 -1.10
C THR A 164 -16.65 22.76 -1.53
N GLY A 165 -15.88 22.80 -2.63
CA GLY A 165 -15.14 23.97 -3.11
C GLY A 165 -13.78 24.14 -2.43
N ASP A 166 -12.97 25.09 -2.95
CA ASP A 166 -11.59 25.32 -2.50
C ASP A 166 -11.47 26.32 -1.33
N ASN A 167 -12.55 27.06 -1.02
CA ASN A 167 -12.54 28.13 -0.01
C ASN A 167 -12.86 27.64 1.41
N VAL A 168 -12.33 26.48 1.78
CA VAL A 168 -12.52 25.88 3.11
C VAL A 168 -11.19 25.62 3.78
N SER A 169 -11.17 25.62 5.11
CA SER A 169 -9.97 25.28 5.87
C SER A 169 -9.76 23.77 6.00
N GLN A 170 -10.84 22.99 5.88
CA GLN A 170 -10.86 21.54 6.05
C GLN A 170 -12.03 20.91 5.31
N TYR A 171 -11.88 19.63 4.97
CA TYR A 171 -12.91 18.77 4.43
C TYR A 171 -13.28 17.70 5.45
N LEU A 172 -14.49 17.19 5.36
CA LEU A 172 -14.95 16.04 6.16
C LEU A 172 -15.13 14.82 5.26
N TYR A 173 -14.55 13.72 5.68
CA TYR A 173 -14.71 12.42 5.03
C TYR A 173 -15.03 11.38 6.10
N HIS A 174 -16.29 10.96 6.15
CA HIS A 174 -16.83 10.23 7.30
C HIS A 174 -16.57 11.02 8.60
N GLU A 175 -15.97 10.39 9.60
CA GLU A 175 -15.56 11.02 10.86
C GLU A 175 -14.18 11.71 10.82
N TYR A 176 -13.50 11.70 9.68
CA TYR A 176 -12.17 12.29 9.56
C TYR A 176 -12.19 13.73 9.12
N ILE A 177 -11.29 14.49 9.70
CA ILE A 177 -10.96 15.86 9.26
C ILE A 177 -9.75 15.79 8.33
N ILE A 178 -9.92 16.26 7.11
CA ILE A 178 -8.83 16.41 6.14
C ILE A 178 -8.53 17.91 6.01
N PRO A 179 -7.38 18.42 6.52
CA PRO A 179 -7.01 19.82 6.31
C PRO A 179 -6.93 20.13 4.80
N ALA A 180 -7.38 21.32 4.39
CA ALA A 180 -7.44 21.67 2.97
C ALA A 180 -6.09 21.53 2.27
N SER A 181 -5.00 22.00 2.90
CA SER A 181 -3.66 21.83 2.37
C SER A 181 -3.24 20.35 2.22
N SER A 182 -3.76 19.47 3.08
CA SER A 182 -3.47 18.03 3.04
C SER A 182 -4.25 17.34 1.93
N LEU A 183 -5.48 17.76 1.64
CA LEU A 183 -6.25 17.25 0.52
C LEU A 183 -5.54 17.55 -0.81
N HIS A 184 -5.13 18.81 -1.05
CA HIS A 184 -4.43 19.20 -2.27
C HIS A 184 -3.08 18.46 -2.43
N LYS A 185 -2.32 18.34 -1.34
CA LYS A 185 -1.07 17.54 -1.35
C LYS A 185 -1.36 16.07 -1.60
N GLY A 186 -2.42 15.51 -1.03
CA GLY A 186 -2.82 14.12 -1.22
C GLY A 186 -3.09 13.80 -2.70
N ILE A 187 -3.85 14.65 -3.40
CA ILE A 187 -4.08 14.51 -4.84
C ILE A 187 -2.74 14.54 -5.60
N LYS A 188 -1.84 15.49 -5.29
CA LYS A 188 -0.52 15.60 -5.90
C LYS A 188 0.33 14.35 -5.65
N TYR A 189 0.35 13.84 -4.42
CA TYR A 189 1.16 12.68 -4.05
C TYR A 189 0.66 11.40 -4.70
N TYR A 190 -0.65 11.24 -4.80
CA TYR A 190 -1.25 10.14 -5.56
C TYR A 190 -0.88 10.22 -7.04
N ASP A 191 -0.96 11.40 -7.66
CA ASP A 191 -0.55 11.59 -9.06
C ASP A 191 0.94 11.25 -9.30
N ILE A 192 1.82 11.67 -8.40
CA ILE A 192 3.24 11.28 -8.42
C ILE A 192 3.40 9.75 -8.38
N ALA A 193 2.70 9.07 -7.46
CA ALA A 193 2.79 7.62 -7.33
C ALA A 193 2.29 6.88 -8.58
N LEU A 194 1.18 7.35 -9.17
CA LEU A 194 0.62 6.79 -10.41
C LEU A 194 1.63 6.87 -11.56
N ARG A 195 2.24 8.03 -11.77
CA ARG A 195 3.24 8.23 -12.84
C ARG A 195 4.51 7.42 -12.59
N ILE A 196 4.96 7.31 -11.34
CA ILE A 196 6.09 6.44 -10.98
C ILE A 196 5.76 4.98 -11.30
N TYR A 197 4.58 4.52 -10.96
CA TYR A 197 4.16 3.15 -11.22
C TYR A 197 4.11 2.84 -12.71
N MET A 198 3.37 3.64 -13.49
CA MET A 198 3.22 3.46 -14.94
C MET A 198 4.58 3.43 -15.64
N GLY A 199 5.42 4.41 -15.38
CA GLY A 199 6.74 4.50 -16.00
C GLY A 199 7.68 3.36 -15.59
N ALA A 200 7.67 2.94 -14.33
CA ALA A 200 8.48 1.82 -13.85
C ALA A 200 8.07 0.49 -14.47
N VAL A 201 6.77 0.24 -14.65
CA VAL A 201 6.28 -0.97 -15.32
C VAL A 201 6.61 -0.92 -16.81
N LEU A 202 6.33 0.19 -17.48
CA LEU A 202 6.61 0.36 -18.92
C LEU A 202 8.11 0.22 -19.22
N LYS A 203 8.99 0.83 -18.43
CA LYS A 203 10.46 0.69 -18.55
C LYS A 203 10.90 -0.78 -18.47
N ARG A 204 10.26 -1.57 -17.63
CA ARG A 204 10.53 -3.01 -17.50
C ARG A 204 10.04 -3.80 -18.72
N VAL A 205 8.86 -3.44 -19.23
CA VAL A 205 8.29 -4.06 -20.44
C VAL A 205 9.17 -3.75 -21.64
N LEU A 206 9.56 -2.49 -21.86
CA LEU A 206 10.43 -2.08 -22.96
C LEU A 206 11.78 -2.81 -22.99
N LYS A 207 12.33 -3.19 -21.84
CA LYS A 207 13.57 -4.01 -21.77
C LYS A 207 13.38 -5.43 -22.32
N ARG A 208 12.15 -5.97 -22.19
CA ARG A 208 11.80 -7.34 -22.65
C ARG A 208 11.21 -7.32 -24.05
N ASP A 209 10.38 -6.33 -24.32
CA ASP A 209 9.63 -6.16 -25.57
C ASP A 209 9.63 -4.67 -26.00
N PRO A 210 10.60 -4.26 -26.86
CA PRO A 210 10.66 -2.89 -27.38
C PRO A 210 9.46 -2.49 -28.24
N ALA A 211 8.68 -3.44 -28.74
CA ALA A 211 7.48 -3.19 -29.56
C ALA A 211 6.26 -2.81 -28.72
N ILE A 212 6.34 -2.98 -27.40
CA ILE A 212 5.24 -2.73 -26.46
C ILE A 212 3.98 -3.51 -26.86
N THR A 213 4.14 -4.81 -27.09
CA THR A 213 3.03 -5.67 -27.50
C THR A 213 1.92 -5.62 -26.44
N PRO A 214 0.68 -5.36 -26.84
CA PRO A 214 -0.47 -5.45 -25.95
C PRO A 214 -0.52 -6.80 -25.22
N PRO A 215 -1.06 -6.85 -23.99
CA PRO A 215 -1.15 -8.10 -23.23
C PRO A 215 -1.93 -9.17 -24.01
N ALA A 216 -1.38 -10.37 -24.09
CA ALA A 216 -2.04 -11.50 -24.76
C ALA A 216 -3.25 -12.04 -23.97
N SER A 217 -3.33 -11.74 -22.68
CA SER A 217 -4.39 -12.16 -21.77
C SER A 217 -4.94 -10.97 -21.01
N HIS A 218 -6.24 -10.98 -20.74
CA HIS A 218 -6.90 -10.01 -19.88
C HIS A 218 -6.92 -10.45 -18.40
N VAL A 219 -6.33 -11.58 -18.05
CA VAL A 219 -6.13 -11.95 -16.66
C VAL A 219 -5.24 -10.90 -16.01
N GLY A 220 -5.70 -10.34 -14.93
CA GLY A 220 -5.04 -9.18 -14.30
C GLY A 220 -5.82 -7.88 -14.43
N VAL A 221 -6.67 -7.72 -15.45
CA VAL A 221 -7.57 -6.57 -15.56
C VAL A 221 -8.66 -6.67 -14.50
N GLY A 222 -9.01 -5.53 -13.89
CA GLY A 222 -10.00 -5.45 -12.80
C GLY A 222 -9.37 -5.27 -11.43
N ASP A 223 -10.12 -5.65 -10.40
CA ASP A 223 -9.67 -5.52 -9.00
C ASP A 223 -8.62 -6.57 -8.64
N TRP A 224 -7.77 -6.20 -7.69
CA TRP A 224 -6.73 -7.05 -7.14
C TRP A 224 -6.91 -7.21 -5.63
N ASP A 225 -6.40 -8.32 -5.10
CA ASP A 225 -6.36 -8.57 -3.66
C ASP A 225 -4.94 -8.87 -3.16
N ASP A 226 -4.78 -8.85 -1.83
CA ASP A 226 -3.54 -9.16 -1.11
C ASP A 226 -3.82 -10.28 -0.10
N LEU A 227 -3.57 -11.51 -0.49
CA LEU A 227 -3.70 -12.67 0.39
C LEU A 227 -2.49 -12.76 1.33
N SER A 228 -2.38 -11.84 2.28
CA SER A 228 -1.30 -11.77 3.27
C SER A 228 0.11 -11.79 2.67
N GLY A 229 0.27 -11.09 1.56
CA GLY A 229 1.55 -10.95 0.84
C GLY A 229 1.50 -11.41 -0.61
N LEU A 230 0.73 -12.41 -0.96
CA LEU A 230 0.49 -12.81 -2.34
C LEU A 230 -0.46 -11.82 -3.01
N LEU A 231 0.04 -11.10 -3.99
CA LEU A 231 -0.77 -10.20 -4.83
C LEU A 231 -1.34 -10.96 -6.02
N LEU A 232 -2.65 -10.88 -6.20
CA LEU A 232 -3.32 -11.56 -7.30
C LEU A 232 -4.55 -10.78 -7.79
N PRO A 233 -4.97 -10.99 -9.06
CA PRO A 233 -6.28 -10.55 -9.53
C PRO A 233 -7.40 -11.24 -8.76
N VAL A 234 -8.49 -10.54 -8.46
CA VAL A 234 -9.68 -11.13 -7.81
C VAL A 234 -10.24 -12.31 -8.62
N SER A 235 -10.15 -12.27 -9.93
CA SER A 235 -10.55 -13.39 -10.80
C SER A 235 -9.78 -14.69 -10.53
N GLU A 236 -8.50 -14.59 -10.16
CA GLU A 236 -7.68 -15.75 -9.76
C GLU A 236 -8.06 -16.26 -8.37
N GLU A 237 -8.38 -15.36 -7.44
CA GLU A 237 -8.88 -15.74 -6.12
C GLU A 237 -10.22 -16.47 -6.22
N GLU A 238 -11.17 -15.95 -7.00
CA GLU A 238 -12.44 -16.60 -7.30
C GLU A 238 -12.24 -17.97 -7.95
N GLY A 239 -11.23 -18.08 -8.84
CA GLY A 239 -10.81 -19.35 -9.43
C GLY A 239 -10.40 -20.37 -8.37
N ILE A 240 -9.52 -19.99 -7.45
CA ILE A 240 -9.09 -20.85 -6.34
C ILE A 240 -10.29 -21.32 -5.50
N VAL A 241 -11.16 -20.38 -5.13
CA VAL A 241 -12.36 -20.70 -4.33
C VAL A 241 -13.26 -21.70 -5.06
N ARG A 242 -13.42 -21.54 -6.37
CA ARG A 242 -14.18 -22.46 -7.20
C ARG A 242 -13.52 -23.84 -7.24
N ASP A 243 -12.22 -23.89 -7.50
CA ASP A 243 -11.45 -25.14 -7.64
C ASP A 243 -11.45 -25.96 -6.33
N VAL A 244 -11.42 -25.27 -5.16
CA VAL A 244 -11.59 -25.93 -3.85
C VAL A 244 -13.02 -26.47 -3.68
N LYS A 245 -14.05 -25.71 -4.08
CA LYS A 245 -15.46 -26.14 -3.98
C LYS A 245 -15.77 -27.32 -4.89
N GLU A 246 -15.17 -27.37 -6.07
CA GLU A 246 -15.35 -28.43 -7.06
C GLU A 246 -14.48 -29.66 -6.80
N GLY A 247 -13.54 -29.57 -5.83
CA GLY A 247 -12.65 -30.66 -5.47
C GLY A 247 -11.47 -30.82 -6.44
N THR A 248 -11.16 -29.83 -7.26
CA THR A 248 -9.96 -29.81 -8.11
C THR A 248 -8.71 -29.56 -7.26
N ILE A 249 -8.84 -28.71 -6.23
CA ILE A 249 -7.85 -28.52 -5.16
C ILE A 249 -8.35 -29.28 -3.92
N GLU A 250 -7.72 -30.42 -3.64
CA GLU A 250 -8.13 -31.36 -2.55
C GLU A 250 -7.28 -31.22 -1.29
N ASN A 251 -6.07 -30.63 -1.40
CA ASN A 251 -5.11 -30.57 -0.30
C ASN A 251 -4.30 -29.27 -0.33
N ILE A 252 -3.50 -29.06 0.73
CA ILE A 252 -2.72 -27.84 0.91
C ILE A 252 -1.56 -27.75 -0.09
N GLU A 253 -0.99 -28.85 -0.52
CA GLU A 253 0.10 -28.89 -1.48
C GLU A 253 -0.39 -28.34 -2.83
N GLN A 254 -1.52 -28.81 -3.34
CA GLN A 254 -2.13 -28.31 -4.56
C GLN A 254 -2.51 -26.81 -4.46
N LEU A 255 -2.95 -26.36 -3.30
CA LEU A 255 -3.23 -24.95 -3.07
C LEU A 255 -1.94 -24.10 -3.11
N LEU A 256 -0.85 -24.59 -2.53
CA LEU A 256 0.44 -23.91 -2.58
C LEU A 256 1.00 -23.88 -4.00
N ASP A 257 0.88 -24.96 -4.76
CA ASP A 257 1.29 -25.02 -6.18
C ASP A 257 0.52 -23.97 -6.99
N ARG A 258 -0.78 -23.80 -6.72
CA ARG A 258 -1.61 -22.76 -7.38
C ARG A 258 -1.15 -21.36 -7.01
N PHE A 259 -0.78 -21.11 -5.77
CA PHE A 259 -0.22 -19.81 -5.36
C PHE A 259 1.12 -19.53 -6.03
N GLU A 260 1.99 -20.55 -6.18
CA GLU A 260 3.26 -20.39 -6.87
C GLU A 260 3.06 -20.10 -8.37
N GLU A 261 2.10 -20.76 -9.03
CA GLU A 261 1.72 -20.47 -10.42
C GLU A 261 1.25 -19.02 -10.60
N ILE A 262 0.34 -18.55 -9.75
CA ILE A 262 -0.14 -17.16 -9.78
C ILE A 262 1.01 -16.17 -9.57
N ASN A 263 1.90 -16.45 -8.61
CA ASN A 263 3.06 -15.60 -8.35
C ASN A 263 4.04 -15.59 -9.54
N ALA A 264 4.22 -16.70 -10.21
CA ALA A 264 5.07 -16.80 -11.41
C ALA A 264 4.53 -15.95 -12.55
N ASN A 265 3.20 -15.87 -12.69
CA ASN A 265 2.50 -15.07 -13.71
C ASN A 265 2.28 -13.60 -13.29
N TYR A 266 2.66 -13.21 -12.07
CA TYR A 266 2.41 -11.87 -11.52
C TYR A 266 2.79 -10.74 -12.48
N ARG A 267 3.91 -10.82 -13.17
CA ARG A 267 4.40 -9.75 -14.04
C ARG A 267 3.57 -9.60 -15.33
N ASP A 268 3.02 -10.67 -15.83
CA ASP A 268 2.15 -10.64 -17.01
C ASP A 268 0.75 -10.13 -16.64
N TYR A 269 0.22 -10.54 -15.49
CA TYR A 269 -1.02 -9.97 -14.93
C TYR A 269 -0.86 -8.48 -14.61
N GLN A 270 0.27 -8.09 -14.01
CA GLN A 270 0.62 -6.69 -13.76
C GLN A 270 0.65 -5.88 -15.06
N TRP A 271 1.21 -6.44 -16.15
CA TRP A 271 1.25 -5.75 -17.44
C TRP A 271 -0.15 -5.56 -18.02
N ALA A 272 -1.00 -6.58 -17.99
CA ALA A 272 -2.38 -6.47 -18.45
C ALA A 272 -3.15 -5.36 -17.74
N TRP A 273 -3.02 -5.28 -16.41
CA TRP A 273 -3.63 -4.23 -15.62
C TRP A 273 -3.06 -2.84 -15.92
N THR A 274 -1.73 -2.76 -15.99
CA THR A 274 -1.04 -1.48 -16.20
C THR A 274 -1.29 -0.94 -17.60
N TYR A 275 -1.37 -1.80 -18.60
CA TYR A 275 -1.67 -1.40 -19.97
C TYR A 275 -3.03 -0.69 -20.03
N GLN A 276 -4.07 -1.31 -19.47
CA GLN A 276 -5.40 -0.70 -19.40
C GLN A 276 -5.36 0.61 -18.62
N MET A 277 -4.70 0.63 -17.47
CA MET A 277 -4.55 1.84 -16.65
C MET A 277 -3.87 2.98 -17.41
N ILE A 278 -2.81 2.71 -18.18
CA ILE A 278 -2.13 3.72 -19.00
C ILE A 278 -3.09 4.26 -20.06
N CYS A 279 -3.80 3.38 -20.76
CA CYS A 279 -4.77 3.78 -21.78
C CYS A 279 -5.85 4.69 -21.19
N ASP A 280 -6.41 4.33 -20.04
CA ASP A 280 -7.44 5.12 -19.35
C ASP A 280 -6.88 6.46 -18.84
N TYR A 281 -5.69 6.46 -18.25
CA TYR A 281 -5.07 7.65 -17.67
C TYR A 281 -4.69 8.70 -18.72
N TYR A 282 -4.18 8.26 -19.87
CA TYR A 282 -3.75 9.16 -20.95
C TYR A 282 -4.83 9.35 -22.02
N GLY A 283 -5.96 8.65 -21.95
CA GLY A 283 -7.06 8.74 -22.92
C GLY A 283 -6.66 8.23 -24.32
N ILE A 284 -5.87 7.16 -24.37
CA ILE A 284 -5.37 6.52 -25.60
C ILE A 284 -5.93 5.10 -25.74
N SER A 285 -6.07 4.63 -26.97
CA SER A 285 -6.57 3.27 -27.24
C SER A 285 -5.46 2.22 -27.26
N ASP A 286 -4.24 2.64 -27.53
CA ASP A 286 -3.06 1.78 -27.63
C ASP A 286 -1.81 2.59 -27.25
N ILE A 287 -0.73 1.92 -26.82
CA ILE A 287 0.50 2.58 -26.40
C ILE A 287 1.49 2.58 -27.56
N THR A 288 1.66 3.75 -28.18
CA THR A 288 2.67 3.96 -29.22
C THR A 288 4.06 4.25 -28.62
N LEU A 289 5.10 4.22 -29.45
CA LEU A 289 6.45 4.66 -29.02
C LEU A 289 6.49 6.14 -28.62
N GLU A 290 5.66 6.99 -29.24
CA GLU A 290 5.52 8.39 -28.85
C GLU A 290 4.89 8.52 -27.47
N ASP A 291 3.82 7.73 -27.21
CA ASP A 291 3.20 7.67 -25.89
C ASP A 291 4.18 7.15 -24.83
N ALA A 292 4.96 6.13 -25.16
CA ALA A 292 5.97 5.58 -24.26
C ALA A 292 7.04 6.63 -23.88
N ASN A 293 7.47 7.45 -24.81
CA ASN A 293 8.40 8.56 -24.54
C ASN A 293 7.75 9.61 -23.62
N ARG A 294 6.50 10.00 -23.88
CA ARG A 294 5.74 10.92 -23.03
C ARG A 294 5.58 10.36 -21.60
N ILE A 295 5.23 9.09 -21.45
CA ILE A 295 5.10 8.42 -20.17
C ILE A 295 6.44 8.38 -19.45
N HIS A 296 7.52 8.13 -20.16
CA HIS A 296 8.86 8.14 -19.59
C HIS A 296 9.26 9.53 -19.08
N GLU A 297 9.00 10.60 -19.84
CA GLU A 297 9.24 11.96 -19.37
C GLU A 297 8.44 12.29 -18.10
N ASP A 298 7.18 11.89 -18.05
CA ASP A 298 6.30 12.08 -16.89
C ASP A 298 6.80 11.28 -15.68
N TYR A 299 7.31 10.07 -15.91
CA TYR A 299 7.96 9.25 -14.89
C TYR A 299 9.17 9.96 -14.28
N ILE A 300 10.08 10.47 -15.12
CA ILE A 300 11.27 11.20 -14.66
C ILE A 300 10.88 12.44 -13.85
N LYS A 301 9.90 13.22 -14.32
CA LYS A 301 9.38 14.40 -13.58
C LYS A 301 8.79 13.99 -12.23
N ALA A 302 8.04 12.90 -12.20
CA ALA A 302 7.43 12.37 -10.96
C ALA A 302 8.49 11.86 -9.98
N ARG A 303 9.51 11.13 -10.46
CA ARG A 303 10.65 10.66 -9.65
C ARG A 303 11.40 11.83 -9.01
N ARG A 304 11.74 12.85 -9.79
CA ARG A 304 12.40 14.07 -9.27
C ARG A 304 11.55 14.76 -8.21
N SER A 305 10.24 14.90 -8.46
CA SER A 305 9.31 15.49 -7.49
C SER A 305 9.23 14.68 -6.21
N TRP A 306 9.16 13.35 -6.31
CA TRP A 306 9.15 12.43 -5.18
C TRP A 306 10.40 12.56 -4.31
N ILE A 307 11.59 12.51 -4.92
CA ILE A 307 12.87 12.67 -4.24
C ILE A 307 12.98 14.05 -3.56
N ALA A 308 12.53 15.12 -4.21
CA ALA A 308 12.51 16.45 -3.62
C ALA A 308 11.62 16.54 -2.38
N GLU A 309 10.46 15.88 -2.37
CA GLU A 309 9.59 15.84 -1.19
C GLU A 309 10.19 14.98 -0.05
N ILE A 310 10.85 13.86 -0.37
CA ILE A 310 11.57 13.04 0.64
C ILE A 310 12.73 13.84 1.25
N ARG A 311 13.46 14.63 0.44
CA ARG A 311 14.53 15.49 0.95
C ARG A 311 14.00 16.51 1.96
N LYS A 312 12.87 17.17 1.67
CA LYS A 312 12.21 18.10 2.60
C LYS A 312 11.75 17.42 3.89
N ASP A 313 11.34 16.16 3.80
CA ASP A 313 10.95 15.37 4.97
C ASP A 313 12.20 15.02 5.80
N ALA A 314 13.29 14.63 5.14
CA ALA A 314 14.56 14.34 5.77
C ALA A 314 15.13 15.56 6.53
N GLU A 315 15.13 16.73 5.91
CA GLU A 315 15.57 17.98 6.55
C GLU A 315 14.85 18.21 7.89
N LYS A 316 13.55 17.90 7.97
CA LYS A 316 12.77 18.05 9.21
C LYS A 316 13.08 16.95 10.22
N GLU A 317 13.15 15.67 9.78
CA GLU A 317 13.40 14.55 10.66
C GLU A 317 14.80 14.63 11.28
N PHE A 318 15.81 14.96 10.48
CA PHE A 318 17.17 15.06 10.97
C PHE A 318 17.39 16.30 11.87
N ALA A 319 16.65 17.38 11.62
CA ALA A 319 16.68 18.56 12.49
C ALA A 319 16.04 18.34 13.87
N MET A 320 15.17 17.32 14.03
CA MET A 320 14.57 16.98 15.32
C MET A 320 15.44 16.07 16.18
N GLY A 321 16.49 15.49 15.64
CA GLY A 321 17.41 14.59 16.31
C GLY A 321 18.83 15.18 16.39
N ASP A 322 19.59 14.75 17.37
CA ASP A 322 21.03 15.04 17.46
C ASP A 322 21.79 14.07 16.52
N VAL A 323 21.59 14.28 15.21
CA VAL A 323 22.15 13.42 14.16
C VAL A 323 23.36 14.12 13.55
N GLU A 324 24.47 13.40 13.41
CA GLU A 324 25.69 13.92 12.78
C GLU A 324 25.40 14.39 11.34
N GLU A 325 25.89 15.55 10.98
CA GLU A 325 25.71 16.16 9.65
C GLU A 325 26.16 15.23 8.51
N GLU A 326 27.16 14.41 8.76
CA GLU A 326 27.65 13.41 7.81
C GLU A 326 26.56 12.35 7.46
N VAL A 327 25.78 11.90 8.44
CA VAL A 327 24.70 10.92 8.23
C VAL A 327 23.60 11.52 7.35
N PHE A 328 23.24 12.78 7.58
CA PHE A 328 22.30 13.50 6.74
C PHE A 328 22.82 13.66 5.31
N ARG A 329 24.10 14.09 5.15
CA ARG A 329 24.73 14.24 3.85
C ARG A 329 24.76 12.94 3.06
N ASN A 330 25.18 11.83 3.67
CA ASN A 330 25.19 10.50 3.06
C ASN A 330 23.79 10.07 2.60
N PHE A 331 22.77 10.41 3.38
CA PHE A 331 21.38 10.14 2.99
C PHE A 331 20.97 10.95 1.76
N VAL A 332 21.27 12.26 1.72
CA VAL A 332 20.97 13.13 0.58
C VAL A 332 21.70 12.66 -0.67
N ASP A 333 22.98 12.32 -0.56
CA ASP A 333 23.78 11.79 -1.68
C ASP A 333 23.16 10.48 -2.24
N SER A 334 22.62 9.63 -1.36
CA SER A 334 21.90 8.42 -1.81
C SER A 334 20.62 8.72 -2.58
N LEU A 335 19.95 9.84 -2.29
CA LEU A 335 18.77 10.29 -3.04
C LEU A 335 19.16 10.85 -4.42
N ASP A 336 20.26 11.56 -4.51
CA ASP A 336 20.75 12.13 -5.78
C ASP A 336 21.21 11.03 -6.74
N GLN A 337 21.91 10.00 -6.25
CA GLN A 337 22.27 8.83 -7.04
C GLN A 337 21.06 8.13 -7.68
N GLU A 338 19.89 8.10 -7.01
CA GLU A 338 18.67 7.53 -7.59
C GLU A 338 18.15 8.32 -8.80
N ILE A 339 18.38 9.63 -8.84
CA ILE A 339 17.99 10.46 -9.98
C ILE A 339 18.96 10.26 -11.14
N GLU A 340 20.26 10.17 -10.85
CA GLU A 340 21.30 9.98 -11.87
C GLU A 340 21.19 8.61 -12.56
N TYR A 341 20.80 7.58 -11.82
CA TYR A 341 20.62 6.22 -12.37
C TYR A 341 19.42 6.08 -13.31
N GLU A 342 18.50 7.03 -13.31
CA GLU A 342 17.29 7.03 -14.14
C GLU A 342 17.45 7.86 -15.44
N ASN A 343 18.51 8.70 -15.54
CA ASN A 343 18.87 9.44 -16.75
C ASN A 343 19.73 8.57 -17.66
#